data_2038dc94c2cb0d0a792167c40c23cbc7
#
_entry.id   2038dc94c2cb0d0a792167c40c23cbc7
#
_cell.length_a   1.000
_cell.length_b   1.000
_cell.length_c   1.000
_cell.angle_alpha   90.00
_cell.angle_beta   90.00
_cell.angle_gamma   90.00
#
_symmetry.space_group_name_H-M   'P 1'
#
loop_
_entity.id
_entity.type
_entity.pdbx_description
1 polymer ?
#
loop_
_entity_poly.entity_id
_entity_poly.type
_entity_poly.pdbx_seq_one_letter_code
_entity_poly.pdbx_strand_id
1 'polypeptide(L)'
;TPSSAASDVYKRQSQIQTLGTVLLGIFLMFLLLFKSIKFSLIAITPNILAAIAILGSMGIFSIPLNIMTITIAAITIGIGVDHSIHYITRFKAEFRSCKNYTEALTHAHTTIGQALFISSITIIIGFSILTFSSFVPSIHFGILTGMAMMLALLGSLTLMPKLILLTKPLGAEE
;
A
#
# COMPACT_ATOMS: atom_id res chain seq x y z
N THR A 1 -34.70 8.60 8.14
CA THR A 1 -35.34 9.35 7.03
C THR A 1 -34.78 8.87 5.70
N PRO A 2 -35.60 8.73 4.62
CA PRO A 2 -35.12 8.25 3.32
C PRO A 2 -33.96 9.09 2.74
N SER A 3 -33.78 10.34 3.15
CA SER A 3 -32.70 11.20 2.75
C SER A 3 -31.32 10.80 3.30
N SER A 4 -31.25 10.18 4.48
CA SER A 4 -29.98 9.73 5.07
C SER A 4 -29.45 8.47 4.35
N ALA A 5 -30.31 7.50 4.05
CA ALA A 5 -29.92 6.30 3.32
C ALA A 5 -29.45 6.61 1.90
N ALA A 6 -30.10 7.53 1.19
CA ALA A 6 -29.66 7.97 -0.13
C ALA A 6 -28.30 8.69 -0.07
N SER A 7 -28.06 9.51 0.96
CA SER A 7 -26.77 10.17 1.19
C SER A 7 -25.65 9.17 1.47
N ASP A 8 -25.93 8.11 2.23
CA ASP A 8 -24.92 7.09 2.55
C ASP A 8 -24.57 6.21 1.33
N VAL A 9 -25.55 5.87 0.50
CA VAL A 9 -25.31 5.17 -0.77
C VAL A 9 -24.48 6.04 -1.71
N TYR A 10 -24.80 7.33 -1.85
CA TYR A 10 -24.04 8.24 -2.68
C TYR A 10 -22.59 8.41 -2.20
N LYS A 11 -22.37 8.54 -0.89
CA LYS A 11 -21.02 8.62 -0.30
C LYS A 11 -20.20 7.37 -0.60
N ARG A 12 -20.78 6.18 -0.43
CA ARG A 12 -20.12 4.89 -0.74
C ARG A 12 -19.77 4.79 -2.22
N GLN A 13 -20.70 5.13 -3.10
CA GLN A 13 -20.47 5.08 -4.55
C GLN A 13 -19.36 6.05 -4.97
N SER A 14 -19.40 7.29 -4.48
CA SER A 14 -18.37 8.30 -4.74
C SER A 14 -17.00 7.85 -4.26
N GLN A 15 -16.92 7.21 -3.08
CA GLN A 15 -15.67 6.68 -2.53
C GLN A 15 -15.08 5.56 -3.39
N ILE A 16 -15.92 4.61 -3.84
CA ILE A 16 -15.47 3.52 -4.72
C ILE A 16 -14.96 4.05 -6.05
N GLN A 17 -15.66 5.02 -6.63
CA GLN A 17 -15.25 5.66 -7.88
C GLN A 17 -13.92 6.41 -7.71
N THR A 18 -13.77 7.19 -6.65
CA THR A 18 -12.54 7.93 -6.34
C THR A 18 -11.37 6.96 -6.13
N LEU A 19 -11.56 5.91 -5.33
CA LEU A 19 -10.54 4.91 -5.08
C LEU A 19 -10.12 4.19 -6.38
N GLY A 20 -11.09 3.81 -7.21
CA GLY A 20 -10.84 3.20 -8.51
C GLY A 20 -10.05 4.11 -9.46
N THR A 21 -10.42 5.40 -9.51
CA THR A 21 -9.70 6.40 -10.34
C THR A 21 -8.26 6.61 -9.85
N VAL A 22 -8.06 6.69 -8.53
CA VAL A 22 -6.73 6.83 -7.93
C VAL A 22 -5.87 5.59 -8.23
N LEU A 23 -6.40 4.39 -8.04
CA LEU A 23 -5.68 3.14 -8.34
C LEU A 23 -5.34 3.01 -9.82
N LEU A 24 -6.24 3.43 -10.71
CA LEU A 24 -5.96 3.48 -12.15
C LEU A 24 -4.84 4.46 -12.46
N GLY A 25 -4.87 5.67 -11.89
CA GLY A 25 -3.81 6.67 -12.04
C GLY A 25 -2.45 6.15 -11.56
N ILE A 26 -2.42 5.48 -10.40
CA ILE A 26 -1.22 4.85 -9.86
C ILE A 26 -0.71 3.72 -10.76
N PHE A 27 -1.62 2.89 -11.28
CA PHE A 27 -1.25 1.84 -12.22
C PHE A 27 -0.60 2.40 -13.48
N LEU A 28 -1.19 3.46 -14.06
CA LEU A 28 -0.62 4.15 -15.23
C LEU A 28 0.74 4.77 -14.90
N MET A 29 0.88 5.38 -13.72
CA MET A 29 2.17 5.90 -13.25
C MET A 29 3.22 4.78 -13.14
N PHE A 30 2.90 3.62 -12.56
CA PHE A 30 3.80 2.48 -12.50
C PHE A 30 4.16 1.96 -13.89
N LEU A 31 3.19 1.97 -14.81
CA LEU A 31 3.42 1.54 -16.20
C LEU A 31 4.42 2.46 -16.91
N LEU A 32 4.30 3.76 -16.72
CA LEU A 32 5.25 4.74 -17.24
C LEU A 32 6.64 4.60 -16.60
N LEU A 33 6.67 4.39 -15.28
CA LEU A 33 7.92 4.32 -14.52
C LEU A 33 8.70 3.02 -14.82
N PHE A 34 8.04 1.89 -14.77
CA PHE A 34 8.69 0.59 -14.94
C PHE A 34 8.76 0.11 -16.39
N LYS A 35 7.96 0.70 -17.29
CA LYS A 35 7.82 0.32 -18.70
C LYS A 35 7.56 -1.18 -18.88
N SER A 36 6.83 -1.78 -17.94
CA SER A 36 6.54 -3.21 -17.90
C SER A 36 5.22 -3.46 -17.16
N ILE A 37 4.26 -4.09 -17.84
CA ILE A 37 2.97 -4.46 -17.26
C ILE A 37 3.15 -5.40 -16.06
N LYS A 38 4.09 -6.36 -16.14
CA LYS A 38 4.35 -7.31 -15.06
C LYS A 38 4.78 -6.60 -13.76
N PHE A 39 5.76 -5.69 -13.86
CA PHE A 39 6.19 -4.91 -12.69
C PHE A 39 5.10 -3.98 -12.15
N SER A 40 4.30 -3.38 -13.02
CA SER A 40 3.20 -2.52 -12.61
C SER A 40 2.12 -3.28 -11.84
N LEU A 41 1.79 -4.50 -12.29
CA LEU A 41 0.85 -5.38 -11.59
C LEU A 41 1.42 -5.85 -10.24
N ILE A 42 2.69 -6.22 -10.18
CA ILE A 42 3.36 -6.59 -8.92
C ILE A 42 3.35 -5.42 -7.94
N ALA A 43 3.66 -4.21 -8.43
CA ALA A 43 3.73 -3.02 -7.59
C ALA A 43 2.38 -2.60 -6.99
N ILE A 44 1.30 -2.73 -7.76
CA ILE A 44 -0.04 -2.30 -7.31
C ILE A 44 -0.71 -3.33 -6.38
N THR A 45 -0.37 -4.61 -6.49
CA THR A 45 -1.03 -5.69 -5.74
C THR A 45 -1.01 -5.48 -4.22
N PRO A 46 0.13 -5.21 -3.54
CA PRO A 46 0.13 -4.99 -2.09
C PRO A 46 -0.67 -3.75 -1.69
N ASN A 47 -0.72 -2.73 -2.54
CA ASN A 47 -1.49 -1.51 -2.27
C ASN A 47 -2.99 -1.76 -2.32
N ILE A 48 -3.47 -2.53 -3.29
CA ILE A 48 -4.88 -2.95 -3.39
C ILE A 48 -5.26 -3.78 -2.17
N LEU A 49 -4.44 -4.74 -1.77
CA LEU A 49 -4.72 -5.59 -0.60
C LEU A 49 -4.76 -4.78 0.70
N ALA A 50 -3.83 -3.85 0.91
CA ALA A 50 -3.85 -2.98 2.06
C ALA A 50 -5.12 -2.10 2.09
N ALA A 51 -5.51 -1.51 0.96
CA ALA A 51 -6.72 -0.71 0.84
C ALA A 51 -7.99 -1.53 1.14
N ILE A 52 -8.11 -2.74 0.58
CA ILE A 52 -9.24 -3.65 0.85
C ILE A 52 -9.28 -4.05 2.33
N ALA A 53 -8.14 -4.38 2.92
CA ALA A 53 -8.06 -4.78 4.32
C ALA A 53 -8.49 -3.64 5.27
N ILE A 54 -8.11 -2.40 4.98
CA ILE A 54 -8.51 -1.24 5.79
C ILE A 54 -10.01 -0.94 5.62
N LEU A 55 -10.51 -0.90 4.39
CA LEU A 55 -11.94 -0.70 4.16
C LEU A 55 -12.79 -1.83 4.76
N GLY A 56 -12.29 -3.07 4.67
CA GLY A 56 -12.93 -4.23 5.31
C GLY A 56 -12.94 -4.12 6.83
N SER A 57 -11.83 -3.72 7.45
CA SER A 57 -11.75 -3.53 8.90
C SER A 57 -12.70 -2.44 9.40
N MET A 58 -12.83 -1.33 8.66
CA MET A 58 -13.81 -0.29 8.98
C MET A 58 -15.25 -0.83 8.95
N GLY A 59 -15.57 -1.70 7.99
CA GLY A 59 -16.88 -2.36 7.94
C GLY A 59 -17.13 -3.27 9.14
N ILE A 60 -16.14 -4.07 9.53
CA ILE A 60 -16.24 -4.99 10.69
C ILE A 60 -16.39 -4.22 12.01
N PHE A 61 -15.62 -3.17 12.19
CA PHE A 61 -15.68 -2.34 13.42
C PHE A 61 -16.78 -1.28 13.41
N SER A 62 -17.64 -1.27 12.38
CA SER A 62 -18.73 -0.29 12.22
C SER A 62 -18.24 1.17 12.32
N ILE A 63 -17.02 1.44 11.85
CA ILE A 63 -16.44 2.78 11.86
C ILE A 63 -17.08 3.59 10.74
N PRO A 64 -17.72 4.74 11.05
CA PRO A 64 -18.41 5.52 10.03
C PRO A 64 -17.43 6.14 9.03
N LEU A 65 -17.84 6.16 7.76
CA LEU A 65 -17.12 6.86 6.70
C LEU A 65 -17.26 8.38 6.92
N ASN A 66 -16.18 9.00 7.34
CA ASN A 66 -16.07 10.44 7.47
C ASN A 66 -14.80 10.93 6.71
N ILE A 67 -14.60 12.24 6.67
CA ILE A 67 -13.45 12.84 5.95
C ILE A 67 -12.12 12.27 6.45
N MET A 68 -11.99 12.06 7.76
CA MET A 68 -10.75 11.49 8.33
C MET A 68 -10.51 10.05 7.87
N THR A 69 -11.54 9.20 7.89
CA THR A 69 -11.42 7.79 7.50
C THR A 69 -11.18 7.62 5.99
N ILE A 70 -11.72 8.50 5.15
CA ILE A 70 -11.42 8.54 3.71
C ILE A 70 -9.95 8.90 3.47
N THR A 71 -9.42 9.85 4.24
CA THR A 71 -8.00 10.26 4.15
C THR A 71 -7.05 9.12 4.48
N ILE A 72 -7.41 8.18 5.37
CA ILE A 72 -6.59 7.01 5.71
C ILE A 72 -6.30 6.16 4.46
N ALA A 73 -7.31 5.89 3.64
CA ALA A 73 -7.14 5.13 2.41
C ALA A 73 -6.15 5.82 1.45
N ALA A 74 -6.26 7.14 1.30
CA ALA A 74 -5.35 7.92 0.46
C ALA A 74 -3.90 7.89 0.96
N ILE A 75 -3.69 8.07 2.28
CA ILE A 75 -2.36 7.99 2.90
C ILE A 75 -1.76 6.60 2.73
N THR A 76 -2.54 5.56 3.00
CA THR A 76 -2.11 4.15 2.89
C THR A 76 -1.63 3.84 1.47
N ILE A 77 -2.42 4.23 0.47
CA ILE A 77 -2.06 4.02 -0.93
C ILE A 77 -0.80 4.81 -1.28
N GLY A 78 -0.71 6.08 -0.88
CA GLY A 78 0.45 6.93 -1.18
C GLY A 78 1.77 6.35 -0.65
N ILE A 79 1.81 5.91 0.60
CA ILE A 79 3.01 5.33 1.21
C ILE A 79 3.30 3.93 0.65
N GLY A 80 2.27 3.13 0.39
CA GLY A 80 2.45 1.83 -0.24
C GLY A 80 3.02 1.93 -1.67
N VAL A 81 2.65 2.97 -2.42
CA VAL A 81 3.23 3.29 -3.73
C VAL A 81 4.72 3.58 -3.61
N ASP A 82 5.11 4.40 -2.64
CA ASP A 82 6.51 4.74 -2.37
C ASP A 82 7.34 3.49 -2.04
N HIS A 83 6.85 2.63 -1.16
CA HIS A 83 7.47 1.33 -0.86
C HIS A 83 7.67 0.48 -2.12
N SER A 84 6.66 0.40 -2.98
CA SER A 84 6.70 -0.38 -4.21
C SER A 84 7.75 0.16 -5.20
N ILE A 85 7.84 1.47 -5.35
CA ILE A 85 8.82 2.12 -6.23
C ILE A 85 10.24 1.82 -5.76
N HIS A 86 10.52 2.08 -4.50
CA HIS A 86 11.85 1.89 -3.93
C HIS A 86 12.30 0.43 -4.00
N TYR A 87 11.42 -0.51 -3.62
CA TYR A 87 11.74 -1.92 -3.62
C TYR A 87 12.03 -2.45 -5.04
N ILE A 88 11.14 -2.20 -6.00
CA ILE A 88 11.32 -2.68 -7.39
C ILE A 88 12.51 -2.02 -8.05
N THR A 89 12.73 -0.73 -7.83
CA THR A 89 13.88 -0.03 -8.41
C THR A 89 15.19 -0.62 -7.90
N ARG A 90 15.30 -0.88 -6.60
CA ARG A 90 16.47 -1.53 -6.01
C ARG A 90 16.65 -2.95 -6.53
N PHE A 91 15.59 -3.75 -6.54
CA PHE A 91 15.62 -5.10 -7.10
C PHE A 91 16.12 -5.11 -8.56
N LYS A 92 15.61 -4.20 -9.41
CA LYS A 92 16.06 -4.10 -10.81
C LYS A 92 17.54 -3.72 -10.94
N ALA A 93 18.05 -2.88 -10.05
CA ALA A 93 19.46 -2.51 -10.02
C ALA A 93 20.34 -3.72 -9.64
N GLU A 94 19.99 -4.45 -8.60
CA GLU A 94 20.71 -5.65 -8.16
C GLU A 94 20.68 -6.77 -9.21
N PHE A 95 19.50 -7.01 -9.81
CA PHE A 95 19.35 -8.05 -10.84
C PHE A 95 20.22 -7.79 -12.08
N ARG A 96 20.47 -6.54 -12.42
CA ARG A 96 21.38 -6.20 -13.53
C ARG A 96 22.83 -6.64 -13.27
N SER A 97 23.23 -6.69 -12.00
CA SER A 97 24.59 -7.05 -11.58
C SER A 97 24.78 -8.56 -11.43
N CYS A 98 23.82 -9.26 -10.77
CA CYS A 98 24.00 -10.69 -10.42
C CYS A 98 23.23 -11.65 -11.34
N LYS A 99 22.24 -11.16 -12.10
CA LYS A 99 21.35 -11.94 -13.00
C LYS A 99 20.68 -13.15 -12.34
N ASN A 100 20.59 -13.17 -11.04
CA ASN A 100 19.94 -14.18 -10.22
C ASN A 100 18.84 -13.55 -9.38
N TYR A 101 17.60 -14.07 -9.46
CA TYR A 101 16.45 -13.49 -8.75
C TYR A 101 16.59 -13.59 -7.24
N THR A 102 17.04 -14.74 -6.73
CA THR A 102 17.16 -14.96 -5.30
C THR A 102 18.23 -14.06 -4.68
N GLU A 103 19.37 -13.94 -5.32
CA GLU A 103 20.45 -13.09 -4.87
C GLU A 103 20.07 -11.61 -4.93
N ALA A 104 19.50 -11.15 -6.06
CA ALA A 104 19.02 -9.79 -6.22
C ALA A 104 17.95 -9.40 -5.19
N LEU A 105 17.01 -10.30 -4.89
CA LEU A 105 16.00 -10.09 -3.86
C LEU A 105 16.60 -10.05 -2.46
N THR A 106 17.58 -10.91 -2.15
CA THR A 106 18.26 -10.89 -0.85
C THR A 106 18.99 -9.56 -0.64
N HIS A 107 19.73 -9.08 -1.65
CA HIS A 107 20.40 -7.80 -1.59
C HIS A 107 19.42 -6.62 -1.49
N ALA A 108 18.34 -6.64 -2.26
CA ALA A 108 17.31 -5.62 -2.16
C ALA A 108 16.63 -5.63 -0.78
N HIS A 109 16.37 -6.81 -0.23
CA HIS A 109 15.72 -6.96 1.08
C HIS A 109 16.61 -6.48 2.23
N THR A 110 17.90 -6.81 2.21
CA THR A 110 18.86 -6.39 3.25
C THR A 110 19.19 -4.90 3.19
N THR A 111 19.06 -4.25 2.05
CA THR A 111 19.34 -2.82 1.88
C THR A 111 18.06 -1.99 2.03
N ILE A 112 17.24 -1.97 0.97
CA ILE A 112 16.04 -1.12 0.97
C ILE A 112 14.94 -1.65 1.90
N GLY A 113 14.85 -3.00 2.08
CA GLY A 113 13.89 -3.59 2.99
C GLY A 113 14.07 -3.12 4.43
N GLN A 114 15.32 -3.00 4.91
CA GLN A 114 15.61 -2.44 6.23
C GLN A 114 15.21 -0.96 6.33
N ALA A 115 15.50 -0.17 5.30
CA ALA A 115 15.11 1.24 5.27
C ALA A 115 13.59 1.42 5.31
N LEU A 116 12.84 0.63 4.52
CA LEU A 116 11.37 0.62 4.52
C LEU A 116 10.82 0.18 5.88
N PHE A 117 11.43 -0.81 6.52
CA PHE A 117 11.03 -1.27 7.85
C PHE A 117 11.19 -0.15 8.90
N ILE A 118 12.35 0.48 8.97
CA ILE A 118 12.62 1.57 9.92
C ILE A 118 11.68 2.75 9.68
N SER A 119 11.52 3.16 8.42
CA SER A 119 10.61 4.24 8.03
C SER A 119 9.16 3.93 8.44
N SER A 120 8.67 2.73 8.13
CA SER A 120 7.30 2.33 8.49
C SER A 120 7.07 2.28 9.99
N ILE A 121 8.02 1.74 10.77
CA ILE A 121 7.92 1.73 12.24
C ILE A 121 7.87 3.15 12.79
N THR A 122 8.69 4.05 12.28
CA THR A 122 8.67 5.46 12.69
C THR A 122 7.31 6.10 12.43
N ILE A 123 6.72 5.85 11.25
CA ILE A 123 5.39 6.35 10.89
C ILE A 123 4.31 5.74 11.79
N ILE A 124 4.37 4.42 12.04
CA ILE A 124 3.42 3.74 12.93
C ILE A 124 3.46 4.33 14.34
N ILE A 125 4.66 4.55 14.89
CA ILE A 125 4.82 5.19 16.21
C ILE A 125 4.23 6.61 16.19
N GLY A 126 4.53 7.39 15.16
CA GLY A 126 4.00 8.75 15.02
C GLY A 126 2.46 8.80 15.01
N PHE A 127 1.82 7.93 14.23
CA PHE A 127 0.36 7.86 14.20
C PHE A 127 -0.24 7.23 15.46
N SER A 128 0.48 6.33 16.14
CA SER A 128 0.03 5.74 17.41
C SER A 128 -0.13 6.79 18.50
N ILE A 129 0.60 7.90 18.45
CA ILE A 129 0.44 9.01 19.41
C ILE A 129 -0.99 9.59 19.36
N LEU A 130 -1.63 9.58 18.18
CA LEU A 130 -2.99 10.08 18.01
C LEU A 130 -4.02 9.24 18.77
N THR A 131 -3.69 8.01 19.16
CA THR A 131 -4.59 7.16 19.98
C THR A 131 -4.79 7.70 21.39
N PHE A 132 -3.87 8.54 21.88
CA PHE A 132 -3.99 9.21 23.19
C PHE A 132 -4.82 10.52 23.13
N SER A 133 -5.38 10.86 21.97
CA SER A 133 -6.23 12.04 21.81
C SER A 133 -7.55 11.86 22.54
N SER A 134 -8.12 12.95 23.05
CA SER A 134 -9.50 12.96 23.57
C SER A 134 -10.57 13.03 22.46
N PHE A 135 -10.16 13.19 21.20
CA PHE A 135 -11.06 13.32 20.05
C PHE A 135 -11.18 11.99 19.32
N VAL A 136 -12.35 11.35 19.42
CA VAL A 136 -12.62 10.00 18.90
C VAL A 136 -12.22 9.82 17.42
N PRO A 137 -12.50 10.75 16.48
CA PRO A 137 -12.05 10.60 15.11
C PRO A 137 -10.53 10.53 14.96
N SER A 138 -9.74 11.22 15.79
CA SER A 138 -8.28 11.14 15.80
C SER A 138 -7.78 9.78 16.29
N ILE A 139 -8.46 9.19 17.28
CA ILE A 139 -8.15 7.84 17.75
C ILE A 139 -8.33 6.83 16.63
N HIS A 140 -9.49 6.83 15.95
CA HIS A 140 -9.73 5.96 14.80
C HIS A 140 -8.72 6.17 13.69
N PHE A 141 -8.38 7.44 13.41
CA PHE A 141 -7.38 7.78 12.40
C PHE A 141 -6.00 7.20 12.74
N GLY A 142 -5.55 7.34 13.98
CA GLY A 142 -4.26 6.81 14.44
C GLY A 142 -4.18 5.29 14.35
N ILE A 143 -5.19 4.59 14.86
CA ILE A 143 -5.24 3.12 14.86
C ILE A 143 -5.28 2.58 13.43
N LEU A 144 -6.23 3.08 12.62
CA LEU A 144 -6.42 2.58 11.26
C LEU A 144 -5.21 2.88 10.36
N THR A 145 -4.59 4.06 10.51
CA THR A 145 -3.39 4.40 9.75
C THR A 145 -2.21 3.53 10.18
N GLY A 146 -2.02 3.29 11.48
CA GLY A 146 -1.00 2.37 11.98
C GLY A 146 -1.18 0.95 11.45
N MET A 147 -2.41 0.42 11.47
CA MET A 147 -2.73 -0.88 10.89
C MET A 147 -2.47 -0.91 9.37
N ALA A 148 -2.88 0.13 8.67
CA ALA A 148 -2.67 0.27 7.23
C ALA A 148 -1.19 0.22 6.86
N MET A 149 -0.36 0.95 7.60
CA MET A 149 1.09 0.96 7.43
C MET A 149 1.72 -0.39 7.68
N MET A 150 1.28 -1.10 8.73
CA MET A 150 1.73 -2.47 9.01
C MET A 150 1.41 -3.41 7.85
N LEU A 151 0.17 -3.36 7.32
CA LEU A 151 -0.25 -4.19 6.20
C LEU A 151 0.50 -3.85 4.90
N ALA A 152 0.71 -2.57 4.63
CA ALA A 152 1.47 -2.11 3.46
C ALA A 152 2.93 -2.58 3.53
N LEU A 153 3.57 -2.48 4.70
CA LEU A 153 4.92 -2.97 4.94
C LEU A 153 5.02 -4.48 4.74
N LEU A 154 4.13 -5.24 5.37
CA LEU A 154 4.07 -6.70 5.21
C LEU A 154 3.86 -7.08 3.74
N GLY A 155 2.94 -6.43 3.04
CA GLY A 155 2.70 -6.64 1.62
C GLY A 155 3.94 -6.37 0.76
N SER A 156 4.65 -5.28 1.03
CA SER A 156 5.85 -4.91 0.29
C SER A 156 7.03 -5.86 0.56
N LEU A 157 7.21 -6.31 1.80
CA LEU A 157 8.36 -7.14 2.17
C LEU A 157 8.14 -8.65 2.00
N THR A 158 6.89 -9.12 1.93
CA THR A 158 6.59 -10.55 1.80
C THR A 158 5.96 -10.91 0.46
N LEU A 159 4.88 -10.21 0.09
CA LEU A 159 4.13 -10.52 -1.12
C LEU A 159 4.88 -10.11 -2.38
N MET A 160 5.48 -8.94 -2.39
CA MET A 160 6.17 -8.42 -3.58
C MET A 160 7.38 -9.29 -3.99
N PRO A 161 8.32 -9.69 -3.09
CA PRO A 161 9.40 -10.63 -3.44
C PRO A 161 8.86 -11.94 -4.01
N LYS A 162 7.81 -12.48 -3.40
CA LYS A 162 7.19 -13.73 -3.85
C LYS A 162 6.57 -13.60 -5.25
N LEU A 163 5.90 -12.48 -5.53
CA LEU A 163 5.34 -12.21 -6.86
C LEU A 163 6.44 -12.05 -7.91
N ILE A 164 7.56 -11.42 -7.59
CA ILE A 164 8.72 -11.29 -8.49
C ILE A 164 9.29 -12.66 -8.82
N LEU A 165 9.47 -13.54 -7.82
CA LEU A 165 9.97 -14.91 -8.03
C LEU A 165 9.02 -15.74 -8.90
N LEU A 166 7.71 -15.62 -8.69
CA LEU A 166 6.71 -16.40 -9.43
C LEU A 166 6.58 -15.94 -10.89
N THR A 167 6.66 -14.63 -11.13
CA THR A 167 6.39 -14.06 -12.47
C THR A 167 7.65 -13.90 -13.33
N LYS A 168 8.85 -13.94 -12.71
CA LYS A 168 10.16 -13.74 -13.35
C LYS A 168 10.11 -12.65 -14.44
N PRO A 169 9.82 -11.38 -14.07
CA PRO A 169 9.45 -10.34 -15.05
C PRO A 169 10.62 -9.89 -15.94
N LEU A 170 11.86 -10.19 -15.61
CA LEU A 170 13.08 -9.84 -16.36
C LEU A 170 13.59 -10.98 -17.26
N GLY A 171 12.89 -12.11 -17.35
CA GLY A 171 13.28 -13.24 -18.18
C GLY A 171 14.00 -14.34 -17.41
N ALA A 172 14.71 -15.22 -18.12
CA ALA A 172 15.45 -16.34 -17.50
C ALA A 172 16.68 -15.85 -16.73
N GLU A 173 17.09 -16.62 -15.74
CA GLU A 173 18.36 -16.47 -15.05
C GLU A 173 19.49 -16.94 -15.99
N GLU A 174 20.58 -16.19 -16.05
CA GLU A 174 21.82 -16.61 -16.74
C GLU A 174 22.88 -17.10 -15.76
#